data_b8e19576bdd6bcd7cf9fcde1a83e4690
#
_entry.id   b8e19576bdd6bcd7cf9fcde1a83e4690
#
_cell.length_a   1.000
_cell.length_b   1.000
_cell.length_c   1.000
_cell.angle_alpha   90.00
_cell.angle_beta   90.00
_cell.angle_gamma   90.00
#
_symmetry.space_group_name_H-M   'P 1'
#
loop_
_entity.id
_entity.type
_entity.pdbx_description
1 polymer ?
#
loop_
_entity_poly.entity_id
_entity_poly.type
_entity_poly.pdbx_seq_one_letter_code
_entity_poly.pdbx_strand_id
1 'polypeptide(L)'
;MKNLTIAVRSLFRKGRHNGIKILSLGVGLAMGLVLIAKVCFELSYDDFYPDGERIYQIRANMEMGEKKMEDSDMVSGGIAPAMKLEVPGVEAATRGYPLGNLVFFMSDKNKYTANFLMVDDCFFDVLPLRVISGNVKQILSSPLSVLISESLAERIGEGKDVTGMSFELAAYPGRLITISGVFEDVP
;
A
#
# COMPACT_ATOMS: atom_id res chain seq x y z
N MET A 1 -33.60 -38.87 -9.41
CA MET A 1 -32.63 -39.37 -8.41
C MET A 1 -31.90 -40.63 -8.84
N LYS A 2 -32.48 -41.58 -9.56
CA LYS A 2 -31.77 -42.80 -10.02
C LYS A 2 -30.53 -42.55 -10.88
N ASN A 3 -30.50 -41.54 -11.74
CA ASN A 3 -29.38 -41.23 -12.64
C ASN A 3 -28.13 -40.71 -11.89
N LEU A 4 -28.33 -39.96 -10.81
CA LEU A 4 -27.25 -39.46 -9.99
C LEU A 4 -26.52 -40.59 -9.24
N THR A 5 -27.32 -41.54 -8.70
CA THR A 5 -26.78 -42.73 -8.00
C THR A 5 -25.96 -43.62 -8.93
N ILE A 6 -26.43 -43.78 -10.19
CA ILE A 6 -25.72 -44.56 -11.21
C ILE A 6 -24.41 -43.83 -11.62
N ALA A 7 -24.45 -42.52 -11.79
CA ALA A 7 -23.28 -41.73 -12.11
C ALA A 7 -22.21 -41.82 -11.01
N VAL A 8 -22.60 -41.63 -9.74
CA VAL A 8 -21.70 -41.75 -8.60
C VAL A 8 -21.10 -43.17 -8.50
N ARG A 9 -21.94 -44.20 -8.69
CA ARG A 9 -21.50 -45.61 -8.65
C ARG A 9 -20.50 -45.93 -9.79
N SER A 10 -20.66 -45.29 -10.96
CA SER A 10 -19.71 -45.44 -12.09
C SER A 10 -18.35 -44.82 -11.84
N LEU A 11 -18.28 -43.78 -11.01
CA LEU A 11 -17.01 -43.12 -10.62
C LEU A 11 -16.11 -44.03 -9.79
N PHE A 12 -16.71 -44.87 -8.94
CA PHE A 12 -15.95 -45.79 -8.06
C PHE A 12 -15.71 -47.18 -8.66
N ARG A 13 -16.01 -47.37 -9.93
CA ARG A 13 -15.82 -48.67 -10.59
C ARG A 13 -14.35 -48.99 -10.77
N LYS A 14 -13.90 -50.14 -10.25
CA LYS A 14 -12.52 -50.62 -10.32
C LYS A 14 -12.02 -50.71 -11.76
N GLY A 15 -10.80 -50.18 -12.04
CA GLY A 15 -10.13 -50.30 -13.34
C GLY A 15 -10.18 -49.05 -14.26
N ARG A 16 -10.89 -47.97 -13.91
CA ARG A 16 -10.97 -46.75 -14.75
C ARG A 16 -10.17 -45.56 -14.29
N HIS A 17 -9.43 -45.65 -13.19
CA HIS A 17 -8.64 -44.54 -12.60
C HIS A 17 -9.43 -43.23 -12.43
N ASN A 18 -10.76 -43.33 -12.30
CA ASN A 18 -11.65 -42.17 -12.23
C ASN A 18 -11.36 -41.29 -11.01
N GLY A 19 -10.92 -41.89 -9.88
CA GLY A 19 -10.53 -41.13 -8.69
C GLY A 19 -9.39 -40.16 -8.95
N ILE A 20 -8.35 -40.60 -9.70
CA ILE A 20 -7.21 -39.74 -10.08
C ILE A 20 -7.68 -38.62 -11.01
N LYS A 21 -8.58 -38.93 -11.97
CA LYS A 21 -9.12 -37.92 -12.90
C LYS A 21 -9.92 -36.84 -12.15
N ILE A 22 -10.75 -37.25 -11.20
CA ILE A 22 -11.53 -36.31 -10.37
C ILE A 22 -10.60 -35.46 -9.52
N LEU A 23 -9.60 -36.07 -8.90
CA LEU A 23 -8.62 -35.37 -8.08
C LEU A 23 -7.84 -34.35 -8.91
N SER A 24 -7.34 -34.77 -10.09
CA SER A 24 -6.61 -33.87 -10.99
C SER A 24 -7.45 -32.70 -11.46
N LEU A 25 -8.71 -32.96 -11.83
CA LEU A 25 -9.65 -31.93 -12.24
C LEU A 25 -9.96 -30.98 -11.06
N GLY A 26 -10.18 -31.54 -9.87
CA GLY A 26 -10.45 -30.77 -8.65
C GLY A 26 -9.29 -29.85 -8.28
N VAL A 27 -8.05 -30.36 -8.32
CA VAL A 27 -6.84 -29.56 -8.07
C VAL A 27 -6.68 -28.47 -9.13
N GLY A 28 -6.83 -28.81 -10.43
CA GLY A 28 -6.75 -27.84 -11.50
C GLY A 28 -7.77 -26.72 -11.40
N LEU A 29 -9.02 -27.08 -11.07
CA LEU A 29 -10.09 -26.10 -10.87
C LEU A 29 -9.83 -25.21 -9.65
N ALA A 30 -9.38 -25.81 -8.54
CA ALA A 30 -9.01 -25.04 -7.34
C ALA A 30 -7.90 -24.03 -7.60
N MET A 31 -6.83 -24.43 -8.30
CA MET A 31 -5.76 -23.52 -8.68
C MET A 31 -6.28 -22.41 -9.62
N GLY A 32 -7.11 -22.74 -10.58
CA GLY A 32 -7.74 -21.75 -11.46
C GLY A 32 -8.55 -20.72 -10.71
N LEU A 33 -9.38 -21.15 -9.76
CA LEU A 33 -10.17 -20.25 -8.92
C LEU A 33 -9.31 -19.34 -8.04
N VAL A 34 -8.23 -19.87 -7.47
CA VAL A 34 -7.27 -19.07 -6.67
C VAL A 34 -6.60 -18.00 -7.54
N LEU A 35 -6.19 -18.36 -8.75
CA LEU A 35 -5.59 -17.39 -9.69
C LEU A 35 -6.59 -16.31 -10.11
N ILE A 36 -7.83 -16.69 -10.42
CA ILE A 36 -8.89 -15.72 -10.74
C ILE A 36 -9.15 -14.79 -9.55
N ALA A 37 -9.28 -15.33 -8.34
CA ALA A 37 -9.47 -14.53 -7.14
C ALA A 37 -8.32 -13.55 -6.90
N LYS A 38 -7.08 -13.99 -7.13
CA LYS A 38 -5.90 -13.12 -7.04
C LYS A 38 -5.95 -11.99 -8.07
N VAL A 39 -6.26 -12.30 -9.32
CA VAL A 39 -6.39 -11.28 -10.37
C VAL A 39 -7.50 -10.29 -10.05
N CYS A 40 -8.67 -10.75 -9.60
CA CYS A 40 -9.74 -9.85 -9.18
C CYS A 40 -9.32 -8.96 -8.01
N PHE A 41 -8.59 -9.50 -7.04
CA PHE A 41 -8.06 -8.73 -5.92
C PHE A 41 -7.07 -7.65 -6.38
N GLU A 42 -6.11 -8.02 -7.24
CA GLU A 42 -5.12 -7.07 -7.78
C GLU A 42 -5.78 -5.96 -8.62
N LEU A 43 -6.83 -6.28 -9.38
CA LEU A 43 -7.55 -5.29 -10.18
C LEU A 43 -8.42 -4.34 -9.35
N SER A 44 -8.83 -4.74 -8.15
CA SER A 44 -9.64 -3.91 -7.25
C SER A 44 -8.83 -3.22 -6.16
N TYR A 45 -7.50 -3.34 -6.18
CA TYR A 45 -6.64 -2.87 -5.09
C TYR A 45 -6.72 -1.35 -4.87
N ASP A 46 -6.83 -0.57 -5.94
CA ASP A 46 -6.84 0.90 -5.87
C ASP A 46 -8.23 1.53 -6.07
N ASP A 47 -9.30 0.71 -6.11
CA ASP A 47 -10.68 1.16 -6.37
C ASP A 47 -11.24 2.08 -5.26
N PHE A 48 -10.58 2.13 -4.10
CA PHE A 48 -11.00 2.98 -2.98
C PHE A 48 -10.64 4.46 -3.17
N TYR A 49 -9.74 4.79 -4.10
CA TYR A 49 -9.43 6.18 -4.39
C TYR A 49 -10.54 6.86 -5.21
N PRO A 50 -11.11 7.97 -4.74
CA PRO A 50 -11.96 8.79 -5.57
C PRO A 50 -11.20 9.23 -6.82
N ASP A 51 -11.84 9.12 -7.98
CA ASP A 51 -11.23 9.49 -9.26
C ASP A 51 -9.92 8.74 -9.59
N GLY A 52 -9.76 7.49 -9.14
CA GLY A 52 -8.57 6.67 -9.37
C GLY A 52 -8.15 6.57 -10.84
N GLU A 53 -9.12 6.63 -11.78
CA GLU A 53 -8.88 6.65 -13.23
C GLU A 53 -8.10 7.90 -13.71
N ARG A 54 -8.02 8.95 -12.88
CA ARG A 54 -7.29 10.19 -13.18
C ARG A 54 -5.95 10.28 -12.49
N ILE A 55 -5.60 9.27 -11.68
CA ILE A 55 -4.33 9.20 -10.96
C ILE A 55 -3.33 8.40 -11.79
N TYR A 56 -2.19 8.99 -12.08
CA TYR A 56 -1.14 8.39 -12.89
C TYR A 56 0.18 8.36 -12.14
N GLN A 57 0.81 7.20 -12.11
CA GLN A 57 2.18 7.07 -11.64
C GLN A 57 3.14 7.35 -12.79
N ILE A 58 4.07 8.29 -12.57
CA ILE A 58 5.13 8.55 -13.54
C ILE A 58 6.24 7.53 -13.34
N ARG A 59 6.62 6.87 -14.44
CA ARG A 59 7.71 5.91 -14.50
C ARG A 59 8.72 6.34 -15.56
N ALA A 60 9.98 6.01 -15.37
CA ALA A 60 11.04 6.42 -16.29
C ALA A 60 11.94 5.27 -16.68
N ASN A 61 12.44 5.33 -17.90
CA ASN A 61 13.57 4.53 -18.34
C ASN A 61 14.84 5.31 -18.04
N MET A 62 15.73 4.73 -17.26
CA MET A 62 16.99 5.36 -16.88
C MET A 62 18.18 4.55 -17.40
N GLU A 63 19.17 5.27 -17.94
CA GLU A 63 20.46 4.69 -18.30
C GLU A 63 21.53 5.23 -17.34
N MET A 64 22.11 4.34 -16.54
CA MET A 64 23.20 4.67 -15.63
C MET A 64 24.46 3.89 -16.06
N GLY A 65 25.26 4.49 -16.94
CA GLY A 65 26.40 3.81 -17.55
C GLY A 65 25.96 2.61 -18.40
N GLU A 66 26.45 1.42 -18.09
CA GLU A 66 26.06 0.18 -18.78
C GLU A 66 24.74 -0.44 -18.28
N LYS A 67 24.19 0.07 -17.18
CA LYS A 67 22.92 -0.44 -16.63
C LYS A 67 21.77 0.35 -17.18
N LYS A 68 20.83 -0.37 -17.82
CA LYS A 68 19.53 0.15 -18.21
C LYS A 68 18.49 -0.30 -17.19
N MET A 69 17.75 0.65 -16.62
CA MET A 69 16.60 0.41 -15.78
C MET A 69 15.37 0.83 -16.59
N GLU A 70 14.61 -0.14 -17.02
CA GLU A 70 13.34 0.09 -17.74
C GLU A 70 12.19 0.09 -16.72
N ASP A 71 11.20 0.94 -16.95
CA ASP A 71 9.97 1.01 -16.18
C ASP A 71 10.20 1.23 -14.66
N SER A 72 11.17 2.11 -14.34
CA SER A 72 11.50 2.43 -12.96
C SER A 72 10.49 3.38 -12.34
N ASP A 73 10.09 3.11 -11.11
CA ASP A 73 9.29 4.00 -10.25
C ASP A 73 10.13 5.11 -9.59
N MET A 74 11.45 4.98 -9.65
CA MET A 74 12.36 6.04 -9.23
C MET A 74 12.52 7.07 -10.35
N VAL A 75 12.04 8.27 -10.11
CA VAL A 75 12.14 9.40 -11.04
C VAL A 75 12.82 10.58 -10.36
N SER A 76 13.35 11.54 -11.17
CA SER A 76 13.93 12.76 -10.61
C SER A 76 12.88 13.55 -9.81
N GLY A 77 13.28 14.03 -8.62
CA GLY A 77 12.41 14.81 -7.75
C GLY A 77 11.88 16.11 -8.36
N GLY A 78 12.49 16.61 -9.43
CA GLY A 78 12.00 17.79 -10.17
C GLY A 78 10.85 17.54 -11.13
N ILE A 79 10.54 16.27 -11.44
CA ILE A 79 9.52 15.93 -12.45
C ILE A 79 8.12 16.36 -11.99
N ALA A 80 7.70 16.06 -10.76
CA ALA A 80 6.36 16.39 -10.29
C ALA A 80 6.06 17.91 -10.31
N PRO A 81 6.94 18.79 -9.79
CA PRO A 81 6.74 20.23 -9.93
C PRO A 81 6.73 20.71 -11.39
N ALA A 82 7.61 20.17 -12.25
CA ALA A 82 7.65 20.52 -13.66
C ALA A 82 6.39 20.09 -14.39
N MET A 83 5.89 18.88 -14.14
CA MET A 83 4.62 18.38 -14.72
C MET A 83 3.46 19.32 -14.42
N LYS A 84 3.32 19.78 -13.17
CA LYS A 84 2.26 20.70 -12.78
C LYS A 84 2.35 22.06 -13.48
N LEU A 85 3.56 22.53 -13.76
CA LEU A 85 3.79 23.84 -14.38
C LEU A 85 3.70 23.81 -15.90
N GLU A 86 4.17 22.73 -16.54
CA GLU A 86 4.44 22.70 -17.96
C GLU A 86 3.46 21.83 -18.76
N VAL A 87 2.77 20.89 -18.09
CA VAL A 87 1.86 19.97 -18.78
C VAL A 87 0.41 20.38 -18.59
N PRO A 88 -0.28 20.80 -19.67
CA PRO A 88 -1.70 21.15 -19.60
C PRO A 88 -2.55 19.95 -19.17
N GLY A 89 -3.50 20.18 -18.25
CA GLY A 89 -4.39 19.14 -17.75
C GLY A 89 -3.90 18.43 -16.49
N VAL A 90 -2.69 18.68 -16.03
CA VAL A 90 -2.19 18.22 -14.72
C VAL A 90 -2.71 19.16 -13.64
N GLU A 91 -3.68 18.69 -12.85
CA GLU A 91 -4.29 19.48 -11.78
C GLU A 91 -3.43 19.52 -10.52
N ALA A 92 -2.84 18.38 -10.16
CA ALA A 92 -1.96 18.23 -9.02
C ALA A 92 -0.86 17.20 -9.33
N ALA A 93 0.29 17.36 -8.71
CA ALA A 93 1.38 16.39 -8.79
C ALA A 93 2.09 16.34 -7.44
N THR A 94 2.44 15.15 -7.00
CA THR A 94 3.10 14.92 -5.72
C THR A 94 4.22 13.91 -5.85
N ARG A 95 5.06 13.84 -4.84
CA ARG A 95 6.15 12.87 -4.72
C ARG A 95 6.02 12.09 -3.44
N GLY A 96 6.36 10.80 -3.52
CA GLY A 96 6.55 9.96 -2.35
C GLY A 96 7.94 9.31 -2.42
N TYR A 97 8.69 9.36 -1.34
CA TYR A 97 9.96 8.66 -1.22
C TYR A 97 9.91 7.64 -0.07
N PRO A 98 9.88 6.34 -0.39
CA PRO A 98 9.80 5.30 0.64
C PRO A 98 11.12 5.22 1.41
N LEU A 99 11.06 5.42 2.72
CA LEU A 99 12.18 5.21 3.63
C LEU A 99 12.26 3.76 4.12
N GLY A 100 11.21 2.97 3.84
CA GLY A 100 11.10 1.58 4.28
C GLY A 100 10.78 1.45 5.77
N ASN A 101 11.00 0.24 6.29
CA ASN A 101 10.76 -0.07 7.70
C ASN A 101 11.86 0.52 8.58
N LEU A 102 11.51 1.51 9.38
CA LEU A 102 12.42 2.13 10.34
C LEU A 102 12.01 1.81 11.78
N VAL A 103 13.03 1.69 12.60
CA VAL A 103 12.89 1.54 14.06
C VAL A 103 12.82 2.93 14.69
N PHE A 104 11.89 3.11 15.62
CA PHE A 104 11.78 4.34 16.41
C PHE A 104 11.49 4.06 17.88
N PHE A 105 11.80 5.03 18.70
CA PHE A 105 11.65 4.97 20.15
C PHE A 105 10.72 6.09 20.61
N MET A 106 9.68 5.72 21.34
CA MET A 106 8.85 6.70 22.02
C MET A 106 9.57 7.27 23.26
N SER A 107 9.03 8.34 23.84
CA SER A 107 9.61 9.00 25.01
C SER A 107 9.75 8.08 26.23
N ASP A 108 8.93 7.03 26.33
CA ASP A 108 9.00 5.96 27.34
C ASP A 108 10.04 4.87 27.02
N LYS A 109 10.84 5.06 25.96
CA LYS A 109 11.83 4.12 25.42
C LYS A 109 11.25 2.83 24.83
N ASN A 110 9.94 2.72 24.70
CA ASN A 110 9.35 1.62 23.96
C ASN A 110 9.77 1.67 22.48
N LYS A 111 10.15 0.51 21.96
CA LYS A 111 10.66 0.33 20.60
C LYS A 111 9.53 -0.13 19.67
N TYR A 112 9.38 0.58 18.58
CA TYR A 112 8.42 0.24 17.53
C TYR A 112 9.11 0.19 16.16
N THR A 113 8.43 -0.42 15.20
CA THR A 113 8.84 -0.44 13.79
C THR A 113 7.63 -0.12 12.95
N ALA A 114 7.81 0.77 11.98
CA ALA A 114 6.81 1.12 11.00
C ALA A 114 7.44 1.43 9.65
N ASN A 115 6.65 1.36 8.60
CA ASN A 115 7.04 1.79 7.27
C ASN A 115 6.85 3.31 7.16
N PHE A 116 7.88 4.01 6.70
CA PHE A 116 7.87 5.46 6.57
C PHE A 116 7.93 5.88 5.10
N LEU A 117 7.13 6.87 4.78
CA LEU A 117 7.08 7.51 3.48
C LEU A 117 7.28 9.03 3.67
N MET A 118 8.25 9.61 2.98
CA MET A 118 8.37 11.07 2.86
C MET A 118 7.51 11.54 1.70
N VAL A 119 6.70 12.56 1.94
CA VAL A 119 5.75 13.08 0.95
C VAL A 119 5.80 14.61 0.89
N ASP A 120 5.33 15.16 -0.22
CA ASP A 120 5.06 16.60 -0.34
C ASP A 120 3.79 17.00 0.43
N ASP A 121 3.61 18.27 0.69
CA ASP A 121 2.45 18.84 1.38
C ASP A 121 1.13 18.65 0.62
N CYS A 122 1.19 18.47 -0.70
CA CYS A 122 0.06 18.22 -1.58
C CYS A 122 -0.25 16.72 -1.79
N PHE A 123 0.39 15.82 -1.05
CA PHE A 123 0.23 14.37 -1.25
C PHE A 123 -1.24 13.92 -1.15
N PHE A 124 -1.96 14.41 -0.16
CA PHE A 124 -3.37 14.07 0.04
C PHE A 124 -4.33 14.76 -0.96
N ASP A 125 -3.86 15.76 -1.71
CA ASP A 125 -4.62 16.34 -2.83
C ASP A 125 -4.62 15.40 -4.05
N VAL A 126 -3.60 14.52 -4.18
CA VAL A 126 -3.48 13.53 -5.26
C VAL A 126 -3.97 12.16 -4.81
N LEU A 127 -3.60 11.73 -3.61
CA LEU A 127 -3.97 10.45 -3.02
C LEU A 127 -4.78 10.71 -1.75
N PRO A 128 -6.08 11.03 -1.89
CA PRO A 128 -6.91 11.40 -0.75
C PRO A 128 -7.15 10.19 0.16
N LEU A 129 -6.63 10.27 1.37
CA LEU A 129 -6.94 9.37 2.45
C LEU A 129 -7.81 10.07 3.48
N ARG A 130 -8.68 9.30 4.14
CA ARG A 130 -9.52 9.85 5.19
C ARG A 130 -8.68 10.16 6.43
N VAL A 131 -8.68 11.43 6.85
CA VAL A 131 -7.98 11.88 8.05
C VAL A 131 -8.94 11.86 9.23
N ILE A 132 -8.53 11.18 10.30
CA ILE A 132 -9.30 11.05 11.55
C ILE A 132 -9.04 12.28 12.42
N SER A 133 -7.78 12.72 12.52
CA SER A 133 -7.39 13.87 13.33
C SER A 133 -6.23 14.64 12.70
N GLY A 134 -6.22 15.95 12.89
CA GLY A 134 -5.18 16.85 12.42
C GLY A 134 -5.51 17.59 11.13
N ASN A 135 -4.74 18.64 10.85
CA ASN A 135 -4.81 19.40 9.60
C ASN A 135 -3.65 18.98 8.70
N VAL A 136 -3.96 18.21 7.64
CA VAL A 136 -2.98 17.61 6.74
C VAL A 136 -1.99 18.63 6.17
N LYS A 137 -2.49 19.76 5.61
CA LYS A 137 -1.64 20.77 4.98
C LYS A 137 -0.68 21.41 5.97
N GLN A 138 -1.16 21.68 7.18
CA GLN A 138 -0.31 22.24 8.23
C GLN A 138 0.73 21.21 8.70
N ILE A 139 0.35 19.94 8.82
CA ILE A 139 1.24 18.87 9.28
C ILE A 139 2.34 18.62 8.25
N LEU A 140 1.97 18.41 6.99
CA LEU A 140 2.93 18.09 5.93
C LEU A 140 3.84 19.27 5.56
N SER A 141 3.40 20.51 5.78
CA SER A 141 4.27 21.70 5.61
C SER A 141 5.18 21.96 6.79
N SER A 142 4.96 21.31 7.93
CA SER A 142 5.77 21.50 9.14
C SER A 142 6.90 20.48 9.22
N PRO A 143 8.16 20.90 9.40
CA PRO A 143 9.27 19.97 9.54
C PRO A 143 9.13 19.13 10.82
N LEU A 144 9.57 17.87 10.75
CA LEU A 144 9.52 16.91 11.87
C LEU A 144 8.11 16.66 12.43
N SER A 145 7.10 16.79 11.57
CA SER A 145 5.71 16.50 11.87
C SER A 145 5.25 15.34 11.00
N VAL A 146 4.49 14.41 11.57
CA VAL A 146 4.00 13.23 10.85
C VAL A 146 2.53 12.96 11.08
N LEU A 147 1.93 12.34 10.05
CA LEU A 147 0.67 11.63 10.15
C LEU A 147 0.98 10.14 10.31
N ILE A 148 0.24 9.46 11.16
CA ILE A 148 0.36 8.01 11.34
C ILE A 148 -0.97 7.33 11.04
N SER A 149 -0.92 6.04 10.68
CA SER A 149 -2.12 5.24 10.46
C SER A 149 -2.84 4.95 11.78
N GLU A 150 -4.14 4.69 11.71
CA GLU A 150 -4.98 4.35 12.86
C GLU A 150 -4.45 3.12 13.60
N SER A 151 -4.10 2.06 12.90
CA SER A 151 -3.51 0.85 13.49
C SER A 151 -2.19 1.10 14.22
N LEU A 152 -1.36 2.02 13.72
CA LEU A 152 -0.15 2.42 14.41
C LEU A 152 -0.47 3.26 15.64
N ALA A 153 -1.45 4.16 15.55
CA ALA A 153 -1.90 4.98 16.67
C ALA A 153 -2.44 4.12 17.81
N GLU A 154 -3.27 3.12 17.52
CA GLU A 154 -3.78 2.16 18.49
C GLU A 154 -2.65 1.37 19.16
N ARG A 155 -1.70 0.90 18.40
CA ARG A 155 -0.55 0.12 18.89
C ARG A 155 0.36 0.91 19.81
N ILE A 156 0.55 2.23 19.56
CA ILE A 156 1.38 3.11 20.37
C ILE A 156 0.61 3.62 21.60
N GLY A 157 -0.65 4.02 21.36
CA GLY A 157 -1.45 4.74 22.37
C GLY A 157 -2.13 3.83 23.37
N GLU A 158 -2.28 2.53 23.09
CA GLU A 158 -3.05 1.59 23.94
C GLU A 158 -4.45 2.15 24.26
N GLY A 159 -5.09 2.77 23.27
CA GLY A 159 -6.42 3.40 23.41
C GLY A 159 -6.39 4.85 23.90
N LYS A 160 -5.22 5.48 24.03
CA LYS A 160 -5.06 6.92 24.35
C LYS A 160 -4.78 7.71 23.08
N ASP A 161 -5.07 9.00 23.11
CA ASP A 161 -4.69 9.92 22.04
C ASP A 161 -3.15 10.05 21.98
N VAL A 162 -2.61 9.80 20.80
CA VAL A 162 -1.17 9.88 20.52
C VAL A 162 -0.77 11.21 19.88
N THR A 163 -1.73 12.08 19.57
CA THR A 163 -1.47 13.40 18.99
C THR A 163 -0.65 14.26 19.95
N GLY A 164 0.43 14.83 19.47
CA GLY A 164 1.38 15.61 20.28
C GLY A 164 2.49 14.77 20.92
N MET A 165 2.42 13.44 20.89
CA MET A 165 3.53 12.58 21.31
C MET A 165 4.69 12.70 20.33
N SER A 166 5.91 12.57 20.85
CA SER A 166 7.11 12.63 20.03
C SER A 166 7.90 11.32 20.13
N PHE A 167 8.57 11.02 19.04
CA PHE A 167 9.45 9.85 18.94
C PHE A 167 10.76 10.22 18.25
N GLU A 168 11.73 9.33 18.35
CA GLU A 168 13.05 9.45 17.76
C GLU A 168 13.33 8.25 16.86
N LEU A 169 13.78 8.51 15.63
CA LEU A 169 14.20 7.45 14.72
C LEU A 169 15.59 6.93 15.11
N ALA A 170 15.74 5.61 15.21
CA ALA A 170 17.04 4.99 15.48
C ALA A 170 18.12 5.39 14.44
N ALA A 171 17.70 5.62 13.19
CA ALA A 171 18.59 6.04 12.11
C ALA A 171 19.03 7.53 12.19
N TYR A 172 18.30 8.37 12.94
CA TYR A 172 18.55 9.82 13.04
C TYR A 172 18.44 10.28 14.50
N PRO A 173 19.40 9.91 15.35
CA PRO A 173 19.36 10.23 16.76
C PRO A 173 19.41 11.74 17.01
N GLY A 174 18.73 12.19 18.08
CA GLY A 174 18.65 13.58 18.46
C GLY A 174 17.61 14.42 17.72
N ARG A 175 16.80 13.80 16.84
CA ARG A 175 15.69 14.48 16.16
C ARG A 175 14.36 13.94 16.65
N LEU A 176 13.64 14.76 17.40
CA LEU A 176 12.29 14.46 17.84
C LEU A 176 11.30 14.77 16.73
N ILE A 177 10.52 13.76 16.37
CA ILE A 177 9.44 13.84 15.38
C ILE A 177 8.13 13.80 16.14
N THR A 178 7.22 14.72 15.83
CA THR A 178 5.94 14.84 16.54
C THR A 178 4.80 14.23 15.71
N ILE A 179 4.01 13.38 16.35
CA ILE A 179 2.76 12.86 15.79
C ILE A 179 1.73 13.98 15.83
N SER A 180 1.31 14.47 14.69
CA SER A 180 0.43 15.64 14.57
C SER A 180 -0.94 15.31 14.00
N GLY A 181 -1.16 14.06 13.59
CA GLY A 181 -2.46 13.59 13.14
C GLY A 181 -2.48 12.10 12.85
N VAL A 182 -3.68 11.61 12.63
CA VAL A 182 -3.98 10.19 12.36
C VAL A 182 -4.86 10.11 11.12
N PHE A 183 -4.56 9.17 10.24
CA PHE A 183 -5.35 8.83 9.06
C PHE A 183 -5.85 7.38 9.14
N GLU A 184 -6.96 7.10 8.47
CA GLU A 184 -7.56 5.78 8.39
C GLU A 184 -6.63 4.82 7.65
N ASP A 185 -6.56 3.56 8.10
CA ASP A 185 -5.75 2.55 7.42
C ASP A 185 -6.21 2.38 5.97
N VAL A 186 -5.25 2.18 5.09
CA VAL A 186 -5.51 1.85 3.68
C VAL A 186 -5.96 0.40 3.62
N PRO A 187 -7.04 0.08 2.88
CA PRO A 187 -7.59 -1.26 2.76
C PRO A 187 -6.60 -2.34 2.31
#